data_eafd0cb4539de4067707bce904723417
#
_entry.id   eafd0cb4539de4067707bce904723417
#
_cell.length_a   1.000
_cell.length_b   1.000
_cell.length_c   1.000
_cell.angle_alpha   90.00
_cell.angle_beta   90.00
_cell.angle_gamma   90.00
#
_symmetry.space_group_name_H-M   'P 1'
#
loop_
_entity.id
_entity.type
_entity.pdbx_description
1 polymer ?
#
loop_
_entity_poly.entity_id
_entity_poly.type
_entity_poly.pdbx_seq_one_letter_code
_entity_poly.pdbx_strand_id
1 'polypeptide(L)'
;MNKPDILPYLLLDTGSCRKLEQVGPYRIIRPALNAFWRPTLPEKEWNAADAVFERQSTGGGVWTWKRGLRQPDEGKWIVRWGEVNFLVKPTHFGHLGFFAEQIGNWAWLRESAALLPANSDTLNLFAYSGGATFAMAQGGANACHLDA
;
A
#
# COMPACT_ATOMS: atom_id res chain seq x y z
N MET A 1 -22.75 -11.02 9.72
CA MET A 1 -21.92 -11.63 8.64
C MET A 1 -20.64 -10.79 8.56
N ASN A 2 -19.52 -11.34 9.04
CA ASN A 2 -18.22 -10.67 8.88
C ASN A 2 -17.92 -10.62 7.38
N LYS A 3 -17.75 -9.40 6.83
CA LYS A 3 -17.14 -9.24 5.52
C LYS A 3 -15.77 -9.93 5.57
N PRO A 4 -15.40 -10.74 4.55
CA PRO A 4 -14.05 -11.29 4.52
C PRO A 4 -13.06 -10.14 4.63
N ASP A 5 -12.05 -10.30 5.48
CA ASP A 5 -10.94 -9.36 5.60
C ASP A 5 -10.26 -9.26 4.23
N ILE A 6 -10.65 -8.25 3.46
CA ILE A 6 -9.94 -7.95 2.22
C ILE A 6 -8.57 -7.47 2.66
N LEU A 7 -7.54 -8.26 2.34
CA LEU A 7 -6.16 -7.84 2.59
C LEU A 7 -5.99 -6.42 2.01
N PRO A 8 -5.47 -5.48 2.79
CA PRO A 8 -5.33 -4.10 2.34
C PRO A 8 -4.41 -3.99 1.13
N TYR A 9 -3.52 -4.98 0.95
CA TYR A 9 -2.57 -5.04 -0.14
C TYR A 9 -2.15 -6.49 -0.44
N LEU A 10 -1.99 -6.79 -1.72
CA LEU A 10 -1.39 -8.03 -2.21
C LEU A 10 -0.61 -7.73 -3.49
N LEU A 11 0.67 -8.13 -3.52
CA LEU A 11 1.43 -8.19 -4.75
C LEU A 11 0.99 -9.42 -5.54
N LEU A 12 0.34 -9.22 -6.69
CA LEU A 12 -0.21 -10.30 -7.51
C LEU A 12 0.84 -10.90 -8.44
N ASP A 13 1.64 -10.05 -9.08
CA ASP A 13 2.69 -10.45 -10.01
C ASP A 13 3.69 -9.33 -10.26
N THR A 14 4.88 -9.68 -10.76
CA THR A 14 5.90 -8.74 -11.20
C THR A 14 6.55 -9.23 -12.49
N GLY A 15 6.98 -8.31 -13.32
CA GLY A 15 7.73 -8.62 -14.53
C GLY A 15 7.63 -7.51 -15.59
N SER A 16 8.49 -7.58 -16.58
CA SER A 16 8.58 -6.57 -17.66
C SER A 16 8.64 -5.13 -17.11
N CYS A 17 9.46 -4.93 -16.06
CA CYS A 17 9.66 -3.66 -15.34
C CYS A 17 8.37 -3.08 -14.72
N ARG A 18 7.38 -3.92 -14.43
CA ARG A 18 6.09 -3.55 -13.82
C ARG A 18 5.71 -4.49 -12.68
N LYS A 19 4.77 -4.04 -11.85
CA LYS A 19 4.11 -4.84 -10.83
C LYS A 19 2.59 -4.68 -10.92
N LEU A 20 1.89 -5.79 -10.74
CA LEU A 20 0.45 -5.88 -10.63
C LEU A 20 0.10 -6.05 -9.15
N GLU A 21 -0.69 -5.14 -8.62
CA GLU A 21 -1.00 -5.05 -7.20
C GLU A 21 -2.51 -5.01 -6.97
N GLN A 22 -2.99 -5.70 -5.95
CA GLN A 22 -4.32 -5.49 -5.40
C GLN A 22 -4.20 -4.52 -4.23
N VAL A 23 -4.89 -3.38 -4.28
CA VAL A 23 -4.88 -2.34 -3.23
C VAL A 23 -6.32 -2.08 -2.80
N GLY A 24 -6.74 -2.75 -1.74
CA GLY A 24 -8.14 -2.80 -1.37
C GLY A 24 -8.99 -3.37 -2.52
N PRO A 25 -10.03 -2.67 -2.99
CA PRO A 25 -10.90 -3.17 -4.06
C PRO A 25 -10.32 -3.06 -5.47
N TYR A 26 -9.19 -2.36 -5.67
CA TYR A 26 -8.66 -2.04 -6.99
C TYR A 26 -7.40 -2.81 -7.32
N ARG A 27 -7.30 -3.29 -8.56
CA ARG A 27 -6.07 -3.79 -9.16
C ARG A 27 -5.37 -2.67 -9.91
N ILE A 28 -4.11 -2.47 -9.62
CA ILE A 28 -3.33 -1.41 -10.24
C ILE A 28 -2.01 -1.92 -10.78
N ILE A 29 -1.53 -1.29 -11.84
CA ILE A 29 -0.20 -1.55 -12.40
C ILE A 29 0.66 -0.32 -12.16
N ARG A 30 1.87 -0.55 -11.61
CA ARG A 30 2.88 0.49 -11.43
C ARG A 30 4.26 0.02 -11.93
N PRO A 31 5.17 0.94 -12.26
CA PRO A 31 6.55 0.60 -12.58
C PRO A 31 7.26 -0.12 -11.44
N ALA A 32 8.07 -1.11 -11.79
CA ALA A 32 8.99 -1.83 -10.92
C ALA A 32 10.25 -2.14 -11.73
N LEU A 33 11.14 -1.16 -11.87
CA LEU A 33 12.26 -1.20 -12.81
C LEU A 33 13.21 -2.39 -12.59
N ASN A 34 13.26 -2.91 -11.36
CA ASN A 34 14.08 -4.07 -11.01
C ASN A 34 13.45 -5.41 -11.42
N ALA A 35 12.16 -5.42 -11.83
CA ALA A 35 11.43 -6.61 -12.24
C ALA A 35 11.61 -6.87 -13.75
N PHE A 36 12.83 -7.15 -14.21
CA PHE A 36 13.17 -7.34 -15.62
C PHE A 36 12.84 -8.73 -16.18
N TRP A 37 12.39 -9.66 -15.35
CA TRP A 37 11.94 -10.99 -15.75
C TRP A 37 10.57 -10.96 -16.43
N ARG A 38 10.15 -12.11 -16.95
CA ARG A 38 8.81 -12.26 -17.54
C ARG A 38 7.77 -12.40 -16.44
N PRO A 39 6.59 -11.77 -16.59
CA PRO A 39 5.46 -12.01 -15.71
C PRO A 39 5.08 -13.50 -15.64
N THR A 40 4.61 -13.93 -14.47
CA THR A 40 4.14 -15.30 -14.23
C THR A 40 2.68 -15.45 -14.62
N LEU A 41 1.87 -14.44 -14.32
CA LEU A 41 0.44 -14.44 -14.66
C LEU A 41 0.22 -14.17 -16.16
N PRO A 42 -0.82 -14.76 -16.75
CA PRO A 42 -1.16 -14.53 -18.14
C PRO A 42 -1.60 -13.07 -18.35
N GLU A 43 -1.40 -12.58 -19.58
CA GLU A 43 -1.68 -11.20 -19.98
C GLU A 43 -3.12 -10.75 -19.66
N LYS A 44 -4.09 -11.66 -19.70
CA LYS A 44 -5.48 -11.37 -19.32
C LYS A 44 -5.63 -10.83 -17.89
N GLU A 45 -4.81 -11.31 -16.94
CA GLU A 45 -4.84 -10.86 -15.56
C GLU A 45 -4.27 -9.44 -15.43
N TRP A 46 -3.24 -9.14 -16.18
CA TRP A 46 -2.67 -7.79 -16.27
C TRP A 46 -3.65 -6.83 -16.96
N ASN A 47 -4.30 -7.29 -18.04
CA ASN A 47 -5.31 -6.50 -18.74
C ASN A 47 -6.60 -6.31 -17.92
N ALA A 48 -6.80 -7.04 -16.84
CA ALA A 48 -7.91 -6.86 -15.91
C ALA A 48 -7.66 -5.76 -14.85
N ALA A 49 -6.48 -5.12 -14.86
CA ALA A 49 -6.19 -4.02 -13.95
C ALA A 49 -7.17 -2.85 -14.14
N ASP A 50 -7.56 -2.21 -13.03
CA ASP A 50 -8.48 -1.07 -13.00
C ASP A 50 -7.77 0.23 -13.38
N ALA A 51 -6.50 0.36 -13.00
CA ALA A 51 -5.69 1.54 -13.33
C ALA A 51 -4.23 1.17 -13.62
N VAL A 52 -3.59 2.00 -14.44
CA VAL A 52 -2.17 1.91 -14.78
C VAL A 52 -1.51 3.26 -14.50
N PHE A 53 -0.37 3.23 -13.82
CA PHE A 53 0.51 4.38 -13.68
C PHE A 53 1.68 4.29 -14.65
N GLU A 54 1.83 5.29 -15.49
CA GLU A 54 2.95 5.40 -16.42
C GLU A 54 3.82 6.59 -16.08
N ARG A 55 5.12 6.35 -15.88
CA ARG A 55 6.10 7.43 -15.67
C ARG A 55 6.33 8.22 -16.94
N GLN A 56 6.44 9.52 -16.79
CA GLN A 56 6.87 10.43 -17.87
C GLN A 56 8.35 10.80 -17.69
N SER A 57 9.00 11.18 -18.77
CA SER A 57 10.41 11.60 -18.79
C SER A 57 10.69 12.86 -17.95
N THR A 58 9.66 13.64 -17.65
CA THR A 58 9.72 14.86 -16.83
C THR A 58 9.74 14.63 -15.32
N GLY A 59 9.81 13.37 -14.86
CA GLY A 59 9.93 13.01 -13.44
C GLY A 59 8.61 12.70 -12.72
N GLY A 60 7.47 12.99 -13.33
CA GLY A 60 6.14 12.61 -12.85
C GLY A 60 5.56 11.43 -13.62
N GLY A 61 4.23 11.33 -13.65
CA GLY A 61 3.51 10.33 -14.43
C GLY A 61 2.01 10.54 -14.39
N VAL A 62 1.32 9.68 -15.11
CA VAL A 62 -0.14 9.76 -15.29
C VAL A 62 -0.79 8.44 -14.87
N TRP A 63 -1.90 8.55 -14.14
CA TRP A 63 -2.79 7.45 -13.86
C TRP A 63 -3.87 7.37 -14.93
N THR A 64 -3.95 6.23 -15.60
CA THR A 64 -5.01 5.94 -16.58
C THR A 64 -5.96 4.92 -15.97
N TRP A 65 -7.22 5.30 -15.77
CA TRP A 65 -8.29 4.43 -15.29
C TRP A 65 -9.02 3.79 -16.45
N LYS A 66 -9.38 2.53 -16.33
CA LYS A 66 -10.10 1.79 -17.35
C LYS A 66 -11.52 2.34 -17.51
N ARG A 67 -11.95 2.59 -18.74
CA ARG A 67 -13.30 3.07 -19.03
C ARG A 67 -14.36 2.06 -18.58
N GLY A 68 -15.48 2.55 -18.01
CA GLY A 68 -16.62 1.74 -17.64
C GLY A 68 -16.51 1.05 -16.28
N LEU A 69 -15.37 1.12 -15.60
CA LEU A 69 -15.24 0.68 -14.22
C LEU A 69 -15.56 1.84 -13.26
N ARG A 70 -16.08 1.49 -12.07
CA ARG A 70 -16.31 2.45 -11.01
C ARG A 70 -14.96 2.98 -10.54
N GLN A 71 -14.65 4.22 -10.93
CA GLN A 71 -13.50 4.92 -10.37
C GLN A 71 -13.81 5.33 -8.94
N PRO A 72 -12.82 5.34 -8.04
CA PRO A 72 -13.01 5.89 -6.70
C PRO A 72 -13.29 7.40 -6.79
N ASP A 73 -14.09 7.91 -5.86
CA ASP A 73 -14.40 9.33 -5.78
C ASP A 73 -13.11 10.15 -5.66
N GLU A 74 -12.94 11.15 -6.52
CA GLU A 74 -11.72 11.94 -6.64
C GLU A 74 -10.43 11.09 -6.83
N GLY A 75 -10.54 9.85 -7.30
CA GLY A 75 -9.43 8.93 -7.43
C GLY A 75 -8.86 8.43 -6.09
N LYS A 76 -9.59 8.57 -4.98
CA LYS A 76 -9.17 8.20 -3.63
C LYS A 76 -10.06 7.10 -3.07
N TRP A 77 -9.49 6.21 -2.24
CA TRP A 77 -10.26 5.16 -1.54
C TRP A 77 -9.62 4.79 -0.21
N ILE A 78 -10.36 4.09 0.61
CA ILE A 78 -9.88 3.61 1.91
C ILE A 78 -9.46 2.15 1.79
N VAL A 79 -8.29 1.83 2.37
CA VAL A 79 -7.88 0.47 2.71
C VAL A 79 -7.75 0.34 4.22
N ARG A 80 -8.07 -0.84 4.75
CA ARG A 80 -8.07 -1.08 6.18
C ARG A 80 -7.01 -2.12 6.54
N TRP A 81 -6.25 -1.82 7.59
CA TRP A 81 -5.36 -2.76 8.26
C TRP A 81 -5.67 -2.80 9.75
N GLY A 82 -6.20 -3.91 10.25
CA GLY A 82 -6.74 -3.98 11.61
C GLY A 82 -7.81 -2.91 11.83
N GLU A 83 -7.59 -2.03 12.79
CA GLU A 83 -8.48 -0.90 13.11
C GLU A 83 -8.08 0.41 12.41
N VAL A 84 -6.96 0.42 11.68
CA VAL A 84 -6.45 1.62 10.99
C VAL A 84 -6.99 1.69 9.57
N ASN A 85 -7.50 2.85 9.21
CA ASN A 85 -7.92 3.19 7.86
C ASN A 85 -6.86 4.06 7.20
N PHE A 86 -6.32 3.61 6.06
CA PHE A 86 -5.41 4.40 5.24
C PHE A 86 -6.16 4.97 4.05
N LEU A 87 -6.07 6.29 3.86
CA LEU A 87 -6.55 6.93 2.65
C LEU A 87 -5.54 6.71 1.52
N VAL A 88 -5.90 5.88 0.56
CA VAL A 88 -5.12 5.73 -0.67
C VAL A 88 -5.36 6.94 -1.56
N LYS A 89 -4.29 7.65 -1.88
CA LYS A 89 -4.31 8.82 -2.74
C LYS A 89 -3.23 8.68 -3.82
N PRO A 90 -3.56 8.14 -4.99
CA PRO A 90 -2.61 8.05 -6.09
C PRO A 90 -2.06 9.43 -6.47
N THR A 91 -0.75 9.60 -6.36
CA THR A 91 -0.08 10.86 -6.68
C THR A 91 0.50 10.82 -8.10
N HIS A 92 0.85 11.97 -8.64
CA HIS A 92 1.55 12.07 -9.92
C HIS A 92 2.97 11.49 -9.91
N PHE A 93 3.48 11.08 -8.74
CA PHE A 93 4.74 10.31 -8.61
C PHE A 93 4.51 8.80 -8.54
N GLY A 94 3.25 8.34 -8.55
CA GLY A 94 2.90 6.92 -8.43
C GLY A 94 2.86 6.40 -6.99
N HIS A 95 2.94 7.29 -5.99
CA HIS A 95 2.76 6.91 -4.58
C HIS A 95 1.28 6.73 -4.26
N LEU A 96 0.97 5.94 -3.24
CA LEU A 96 -0.40 5.61 -2.81
C LEU A 96 -0.79 6.25 -1.48
N GLY A 97 0.14 6.91 -0.80
CA GLY A 97 -0.08 7.49 0.53
C GLY A 97 0.30 6.56 1.69
N PHE A 98 0.69 5.31 1.42
CA PHE A 98 1.23 4.39 2.42
C PHE A 98 2.18 3.38 1.75
N PHE A 99 3.06 2.76 2.55
CA PHE A 99 3.95 1.71 2.10
C PHE A 99 3.31 0.34 2.37
N ALA A 100 2.53 -0.14 1.42
CA ALA A 100 1.76 -1.37 1.55
C ALA A 100 2.64 -2.62 1.77
N GLU A 101 3.85 -2.62 1.24
CA GLU A 101 4.85 -3.67 1.43
C GLU A 101 5.32 -3.81 2.88
N GLN A 102 5.08 -2.81 3.74
CA GLN A 102 5.45 -2.82 5.15
C GLN A 102 4.41 -3.50 6.06
N ILE A 103 3.29 -3.99 5.52
CA ILE A 103 2.20 -4.59 6.32
C ILE A 103 2.71 -5.76 7.18
N GLY A 104 3.59 -6.59 6.65
CA GLY A 104 4.22 -7.67 7.42
C GLY A 104 5.06 -7.15 8.59
N ASN A 105 5.81 -6.07 8.37
CA ASN A 105 6.58 -5.41 9.42
C ASN A 105 5.68 -4.73 10.45
N TRP A 106 4.53 -4.18 10.06
CA TRP A 106 3.58 -3.61 11.02
C TRP A 106 2.97 -4.67 11.93
N ALA A 107 2.64 -5.85 11.39
CA ALA A 107 2.17 -6.97 12.19
C ALA A 107 3.23 -7.38 13.24
N TRP A 108 4.48 -7.55 12.82
CA TRP A 108 5.59 -7.83 13.72
C TRP A 108 5.82 -6.74 14.76
N LEU A 109 5.77 -5.46 14.38
CA LEU A 109 5.91 -4.33 15.32
C LEU A 109 4.82 -4.31 16.36
N ARG A 110 3.56 -4.57 15.99
CA ARG A 110 2.44 -4.66 16.93
C ARG A 110 2.64 -5.77 17.95
N GLU A 111 3.03 -6.97 17.47
CA GLU A 111 3.31 -8.11 18.33
C GLU A 111 4.51 -7.85 19.25
N SER A 112 5.58 -7.27 18.72
CA SER A 112 6.77 -6.90 19.49
C SER A 112 6.46 -5.85 20.55
N ALA A 113 5.68 -4.83 20.22
CA ALA A 113 5.27 -3.80 21.17
C ALA A 113 4.43 -4.35 22.31
N ALA A 114 3.58 -5.36 22.03
CA ALA A 114 2.77 -6.02 23.06
C ALA A 114 3.61 -6.81 24.09
N LEU A 115 4.87 -7.13 23.80
CA LEU A 115 5.79 -7.79 24.71
C LEU A 115 6.63 -6.82 25.55
N LEU A 116 6.57 -5.51 25.26
CA LEU A 116 7.28 -4.50 26.02
C LEU A 116 6.59 -4.25 27.37
N PRO A 117 7.34 -3.76 28.39
CA PRO A 117 6.70 -3.25 29.61
C PRO A 117 5.63 -2.20 29.30
N ALA A 118 4.59 -2.15 30.13
CA ALA A 118 3.52 -1.16 29.96
C ALA A 118 4.08 0.26 29.87
N ASN A 119 3.53 1.06 28.96
CA ASN A 119 3.94 2.45 28.70
C ASN A 119 5.40 2.63 28.22
N SER A 120 5.98 1.60 27.60
CA SER A 120 7.29 1.75 26.94
C SER A 120 7.22 2.78 25.82
N ASP A 121 8.22 3.65 25.75
CA ASP A 121 8.35 4.64 24.68
C ASP A 121 9.02 4.02 23.46
N THR A 122 8.51 4.32 22.29
CA THR A 122 9.05 3.90 21.00
C THR A 122 9.16 5.10 20.06
N LEU A 123 10.15 5.08 19.16
CA LEU A 123 10.39 6.14 18.20
C LEU A 123 10.34 5.58 16.78
N ASN A 124 9.45 6.13 15.95
CA ASN A 124 9.41 5.87 14.52
C ASN A 124 10.04 7.03 13.77
N LEU A 125 11.22 6.81 13.20
CA LEU A 125 11.93 7.75 12.34
C LEU A 125 11.53 7.53 10.88
N PHE A 126 11.40 8.61 10.11
CA PHE A 126 10.93 8.57 8.71
C PHE A 126 9.54 7.94 8.61
N ALA A 127 8.66 8.40 9.47
CA ALA A 127 7.42 7.72 9.80
C ALA A 127 6.35 7.76 8.69
N TYR A 128 6.49 8.66 7.71
CA TYR A 128 5.61 8.85 6.56
C TYR A 128 4.14 8.96 6.98
N SER A 129 3.25 8.08 6.51
CA SER A 129 1.82 8.05 6.88
C SER A 129 1.52 7.32 8.19
N GLY A 130 2.55 6.91 8.94
CA GLY A 130 2.42 6.42 10.30
C GLY A 130 2.06 4.93 10.45
N GLY A 131 2.19 4.10 9.43
CA GLY A 131 1.84 2.67 9.53
C GLY A 131 2.54 1.96 10.68
N ALA A 132 3.86 2.14 10.83
CA ALA A 132 4.64 1.59 11.94
C ALA A 132 4.28 2.23 13.29
N THR A 133 4.01 3.54 13.32
CA THR A 133 3.56 4.24 14.54
C THR A 133 2.24 3.65 15.05
N PHE A 134 1.25 3.50 14.18
CA PHE A 134 -0.02 2.88 14.55
C PHE A 134 0.13 1.43 15.01
N ALA A 135 1.01 0.66 14.37
CA ALA A 135 1.28 -0.71 14.77
C ALA A 135 1.83 -0.80 16.20
N MET A 136 2.83 0.02 16.53
CA MET A 136 3.41 0.07 17.88
C MET A 136 2.39 0.54 18.93
N ALA A 137 1.59 1.58 18.61
CA ALA A 137 0.54 2.06 19.48
C ALA A 137 -0.55 1.01 19.73
N GLN A 138 -0.97 0.25 18.70
CA GLN A 138 -1.90 -0.86 18.86
C GLN A 138 -1.32 -2.00 19.71
N GLY A 139 0.00 -2.16 19.76
CA GLY A 139 0.69 -3.07 20.67
C GLY A 139 0.80 -2.56 22.11
N GLY A 140 0.33 -1.34 22.40
CA GLY A 140 0.32 -0.76 23.74
C GLY A 140 1.53 0.11 24.10
N ALA A 141 2.40 0.42 23.14
CA ALA A 141 3.53 1.32 23.34
C ALA A 141 3.12 2.81 23.16
N ASN A 142 3.82 3.71 23.83
CA ASN A 142 3.80 5.14 23.52
C ASN A 142 4.65 5.37 22.27
N ALA A 143 4.03 5.67 21.13
CA ALA A 143 4.76 5.81 19.89
C ALA A 143 4.98 7.27 19.49
N CYS A 144 6.24 7.70 19.47
CA CYS A 144 6.63 8.98 18.91
C CYS A 144 6.79 8.86 17.39
N HIS A 145 6.08 9.73 16.65
CA HIS A 145 6.09 9.80 15.19
C HIS A 145 6.94 10.98 14.74
N LEU A 146 8.03 10.72 14.01
CA LEU A 146 8.91 11.75 13.47
C LEU A 146 9.04 11.61 11.95
N ASP A 147 8.62 12.66 11.23
CA ASP A 147 8.76 12.79 9.78
C ASP A 147 9.11 14.25 9.41
N ALA A 148 9.58 14.49 8.18
CA ALA A 148 9.96 15.81 7.70
C ALA A 148 8.79 16.54 7.03
#